data_46562685703010d46b3e315654899ea3
#
_entry.id   46562685703010d46b3e315654899ea3
#
_cell.length_a   1.000
_cell.length_b   1.000
_cell.length_c   1.000
_cell.angle_alpha   90.00
_cell.angle_beta   90.00
_cell.angle_gamma   90.00
#
_symmetry.space_group_name_H-M   'P 1'
#
loop_
_entity.id
_entity.type
_entity.pdbx_description
1 polymer ?
#
loop_
_entity_poly.entity_id
_entity_poly.type
_entity_poly.pdbx_seq_one_letter_code
_entity_poly.pdbx_strand_id
1 'polypeptide(L)'
;AFSPEVIEQEAAARKKPGFPHDKLVFAAADHNARMINEYKGNPIGLSNRREYLSRLVRMLQSDQIDGIEATPDIIEDLFILNKLQRERGEKAFLDGKMLVGTVNRGGLKNTVWEMDDMPSCYTVDRLVKLRMDGVKFMIRLNPMDERSKYTVRYCAEAVNAAESAGLPIFIEALYVETTETGFTMKTDSESLCKVVGVVGALGCRASGKWIEVPLNHEYAVPTAATTCPV
;
A
#
# COMPACT_ATOMS: atom_id res chain seq x y z
N ALA A 1 19.14 14.71 -13.08
CA ALA A 1 17.90 14.51 -12.33
C ALA A 1 16.73 14.59 -13.31
N PHE A 2 15.77 13.70 -13.18
CA PHE A 2 14.54 13.75 -13.97
C PHE A 2 13.61 14.80 -13.38
N SER A 3 12.94 15.56 -14.22
CA SER A 3 11.96 16.56 -13.77
C SER A 3 10.60 15.94 -13.49
N PRO A 4 9.73 16.59 -12.70
CA PRO A 4 8.36 16.13 -12.47
C PRO A 4 7.55 15.90 -13.75
N GLU A 5 7.82 16.70 -14.79
CA GLU A 5 7.16 16.59 -16.09
C GLU A 5 7.49 15.26 -16.78
N VAL A 6 8.71 14.76 -16.62
CA VAL A 6 9.11 13.44 -17.15
C VAL A 6 8.34 12.31 -16.49
N ILE A 7 8.14 12.39 -15.17
CA ILE A 7 7.33 11.42 -14.43
C ILE A 7 5.89 11.43 -14.92
N GLU A 8 5.29 12.60 -15.09
CA GLU A 8 3.92 12.75 -15.57
C GLU A 8 3.74 12.27 -17.02
N GLN A 9 4.73 12.55 -17.88
CA GLN A 9 4.74 12.04 -19.25
C GLN A 9 4.80 10.51 -19.29
N GLU A 10 5.64 9.89 -18.48
CA GLU A 10 5.74 8.43 -18.43
C GLU A 10 4.49 7.79 -17.82
N ALA A 11 3.91 8.41 -16.79
CA ALA A 11 2.61 8.00 -16.24
C ALA A 11 1.49 8.07 -17.29
N ALA A 12 1.51 9.11 -18.15
CA ALA A 12 0.57 9.27 -19.27
C ALA A 12 0.78 8.22 -20.37
N ALA A 13 2.03 7.86 -20.67
CA ALA A 13 2.39 6.90 -21.69
C ALA A 13 2.13 5.43 -21.28
N ARG A 14 2.06 5.14 -19.98
CA ARG A 14 1.81 3.80 -19.45
C ARG A 14 0.46 3.26 -19.92
N LYS A 15 0.46 2.02 -20.38
CA LYS A 15 -0.77 1.27 -20.66
C LYS A 15 -1.32 0.73 -19.35
N LYS A 16 -2.44 1.31 -18.90
CA LYS A 16 -3.13 0.83 -17.69
C LYS A 16 -3.66 -0.59 -17.91
N PRO A 17 -3.63 -1.46 -16.89
CA PRO A 17 -4.38 -2.71 -16.93
C PRO A 17 -5.88 -2.41 -16.93
N GLY A 18 -6.70 -3.32 -17.44
CA GLY A 18 -8.08 -3.40 -16.99
C GLY A 18 -8.11 -3.90 -15.54
N PHE A 19 -9.21 -3.74 -14.81
CA PHE A 19 -9.39 -4.38 -13.50
C PHE A 19 -9.60 -5.88 -13.79
N PRO A 20 -8.61 -6.75 -13.55
CA PRO A 20 -8.56 -7.94 -14.38
C PRO A 20 -9.21 -9.19 -13.80
N HIS A 21 -9.25 -9.44 -12.50
CA HIS A 21 -9.58 -10.80 -12.02
C HIS A 21 -10.12 -10.81 -10.60
N ASP A 22 -10.66 -11.98 -10.22
CA ASP A 22 -11.13 -12.28 -8.86
C ASP A 22 -10.00 -12.36 -7.82
N LYS A 23 -8.74 -12.41 -8.28
CA LYS A 23 -7.54 -12.47 -7.44
C LYS A 23 -6.47 -11.56 -7.98
N LEU A 24 -5.80 -10.84 -7.10
CA LEU A 24 -4.71 -9.93 -7.40
C LEU A 24 -3.48 -10.28 -6.56
N VAL A 25 -2.30 -10.20 -7.18
CA VAL A 25 -1.01 -10.40 -6.50
C VAL A 25 -0.18 -9.12 -6.62
N PHE A 26 0.06 -8.46 -5.50
CA PHE A 26 0.84 -7.23 -5.44
C PHE A 26 2.20 -7.43 -4.78
N ALA A 27 3.19 -6.68 -5.26
CA ALA A 27 4.44 -6.48 -4.55
C ALA A 27 4.30 -5.25 -3.62
N ALA A 28 4.49 -5.42 -2.31
CA ALA A 28 4.50 -4.31 -1.37
C ALA A 28 5.91 -3.71 -1.26
N ALA A 29 6.05 -2.41 -1.52
CA ALA A 29 7.33 -1.70 -1.57
C ALA A 29 7.30 -0.35 -0.83
N ASP A 30 6.67 -0.33 0.33
CA ASP A 30 6.47 0.85 1.16
C ASP A 30 7.09 0.75 2.57
N HIS A 31 7.79 -0.34 2.86
CA HIS A 31 8.35 -0.64 4.18
C HIS A 31 9.45 0.33 4.63
N ASN A 32 10.34 0.74 3.69
CA ASN A 32 11.46 1.63 4.00
C ASN A 32 11.00 2.97 4.56
N ALA A 33 9.85 3.49 4.09
CA ALA A 33 9.28 4.75 4.57
C ALA A 33 8.90 4.73 6.05
N ARG A 34 8.79 3.55 6.66
CA ARG A 34 8.50 3.36 8.08
C ARG A 34 9.70 2.89 8.89
N MET A 35 10.91 3.07 8.39
CA MET A 35 12.15 2.61 9.02
C MET A 35 12.28 1.07 9.08
N ILE A 36 11.59 0.34 8.21
CA ILE A 36 11.71 -1.12 8.10
C ILE A 36 12.68 -1.44 6.98
N ASN A 37 13.95 -1.63 7.34
CA ASN A 37 15.05 -1.89 6.42
C ASN A 37 15.66 -3.28 6.57
N GLU A 38 15.21 -4.06 7.55
CA GLU A 38 15.74 -5.39 7.80
C GLU A 38 15.27 -6.39 6.75
N TYR A 39 16.19 -7.27 6.34
CA TYR A 39 15.90 -8.43 5.53
C TYR A 39 16.80 -9.61 5.94
N LYS A 40 16.19 -10.72 6.34
CA LYS A 40 16.88 -11.97 6.72
C LYS A 40 17.99 -11.75 7.76
N GLY A 41 17.69 -11.01 8.82
CA GLY A 41 18.64 -10.71 9.90
C GLY A 41 19.68 -9.63 9.59
N ASN A 42 19.69 -9.09 8.38
CA ASN A 42 20.50 -7.92 8.05
C ASN A 42 19.68 -6.64 8.26
N PRO A 43 20.01 -5.78 9.24
CA PRO A 43 19.24 -4.60 9.60
C PRO A 43 19.16 -3.54 8.50
N ILE A 44 20.05 -3.59 7.50
CA ILE A 44 20.09 -2.69 6.35
C ILE A 44 19.86 -3.43 5.01
N GLY A 45 19.32 -4.64 5.05
CA GLY A 45 19.17 -5.51 3.88
C GLY A 45 18.27 -4.98 2.77
N LEU A 46 17.39 -4.01 3.07
CA LEU A 46 16.55 -3.30 2.09
C LEU A 46 17.04 -1.88 1.79
N SER A 47 18.16 -1.43 2.39
CA SER A 47 18.60 -0.04 2.28
C SER A 47 19.36 0.26 0.99
N ASN A 48 19.88 -0.76 0.29
CA ASN A 48 20.53 -0.57 -1.01
C ASN A 48 19.48 -0.32 -2.09
N ARG A 49 19.24 0.94 -2.43
CA ARG A 49 18.20 1.36 -3.39
C ARG A 49 18.35 0.67 -4.75
N ARG A 50 19.56 0.53 -5.26
CA ARG A 50 19.80 -0.10 -6.55
C ARG A 50 19.39 -1.58 -6.56
N GLU A 51 19.78 -2.32 -5.53
CA GLU A 51 19.39 -3.73 -5.39
C GLU A 51 17.88 -3.87 -5.17
N TYR A 52 17.31 -3.00 -4.34
CA TYR A 52 15.87 -2.98 -4.06
C TYR A 52 15.06 -2.79 -5.34
N LEU A 53 15.36 -1.73 -6.11
CA LEU A 53 14.71 -1.48 -7.39
C LEU A 53 14.94 -2.61 -8.40
N SER A 54 16.13 -3.21 -8.45
CA SER A 54 16.40 -4.35 -9.33
C SER A 54 15.52 -5.56 -9.01
N ARG A 55 15.22 -5.79 -7.73
CA ARG A 55 14.28 -6.86 -7.31
C ARG A 55 12.86 -6.53 -7.73
N LEU A 56 12.41 -5.29 -7.51
CA LEU A 56 11.07 -4.84 -7.90
C LEU A 56 10.85 -4.92 -9.41
N VAL A 57 11.82 -4.48 -10.22
CA VAL A 57 11.73 -4.60 -11.69
C VAL A 57 11.59 -6.06 -12.11
N ARG A 58 12.40 -6.99 -11.55
CA ARG A 58 12.27 -8.42 -11.87
C ARG A 58 10.90 -8.99 -11.46
N MET A 59 10.35 -8.58 -10.31
CA MET A 59 9.01 -9.00 -9.89
C MET A 59 7.95 -8.48 -10.87
N LEU A 60 8.01 -7.20 -11.24
CA LEU A 60 7.05 -6.58 -12.16
C LEU A 60 7.15 -7.10 -13.61
N GLN A 61 8.28 -7.67 -14.01
CA GLN A 61 8.42 -8.36 -15.29
C GLN A 61 7.75 -9.73 -15.31
N SER A 62 7.41 -10.30 -14.14
CA SER A 62 6.69 -11.57 -14.04
C SER A 62 5.20 -11.40 -14.33
N ASP A 63 4.63 -12.32 -15.11
CA ASP A 63 3.20 -12.37 -15.37
C ASP A 63 2.38 -12.84 -14.14
N GLN A 64 3.03 -13.32 -13.08
CA GLN A 64 2.38 -13.73 -11.83
C GLN A 64 2.13 -12.56 -10.88
N ILE A 65 2.63 -11.38 -11.17
CA ILE A 65 2.47 -10.16 -10.36
C ILE A 65 1.57 -9.20 -11.13
N ASP A 66 0.45 -8.84 -10.54
CA ASP A 66 -0.52 -7.93 -11.14
C ASP A 66 -0.16 -6.45 -10.94
N GLY A 67 0.56 -6.14 -9.86
CA GLY A 67 0.89 -4.75 -9.58
C GLY A 67 1.85 -4.56 -8.40
N ILE A 68 1.97 -3.31 -8.00
CA ILE A 68 2.80 -2.88 -6.89
C ILE A 68 2.09 -1.84 -6.04
N GLU A 69 2.26 -1.94 -4.74
CA GLU A 69 1.92 -0.93 -3.76
C GLU A 69 3.19 -0.27 -3.25
N ALA A 70 3.30 1.04 -3.43
CA ALA A 70 4.55 1.70 -3.10
C ALA A 70 4.39 3.18 -2.75
N THR A 71 5.44 3.71 -2.11
CA THR A 71 5.61 5.11 -1.77
C THR A 71 6.02 5.97 -2.99
N PRO A 72 5.86 7.31 -2.91
CA PRO A 72 6.16 8.21 -4.02
C PRO A 72 7.55 8.04 -4.61
N ASP A 73 8.57 7.91 -3.76
CA ASP A 73 9.97 7.77 -4.17
C ASP A 73 10.24 6.49 -4.96
N ILE A 74 9.59 5.38 -4.59
CA ILE A 74 9.69 4.11 -5.32
C ILE A 74 8.96 4.20 -6.66
N ILE A 75 7.75 4.73 -6.68
CA ILE A 75 6.96 4.86 -7.91
C ILE A 75 7.68 5.75 -8.92
N GLU A 76 8.25 6.87 -8.49
CA GLU A 76 8.98 7.77 -9.38
C GLU A 76 10.24 7.10 -9.95
N ASP A 77 11.02 6.40 -9.12
CA ASP A 77 12.15 5.61 -9.59
C ASP A 77 11.73 4.55 -10.63
N LEU A 78 10.59 3.88 -10.41
CA LEU A 78 10.07 2.88 -11.35
C LEU A 78 9.61 3.53 -12.67
N PHE A 79 8.98 4.70 -12.65
CA PHE A 79 8.66 5.44 -13.87
C PHE A 79 9.91 5.81 -14.65
N ILE A 80 10.96 6.29 -13.98
CA ILE A 80 12.24 6.60 -14.59
C ILE A 80 12.85 5.36 -15.26
N LEU A 81 12.90 4.24 -14.56
CA LEU A 81 13.44 2.99 -15.09
C LEU A 81 12.62 2.46 -16.27
N ASN A 82 11.29 2.56 -16.19
CA ASN A 82 10.39 2.16 -17.27
C ASN A 82 10.61 3.00 -18.53
N LYS A 83 10.78 4.32 -18.38
CA LYS A 83 11.15 5.23 -19.47
C LYS A 83 12.47 4.84 -20.11
N LEU A 84 13.50 4.60 -19.31
CA LEU A 84 14.83 4.21 -19.81
C LEU A 84 14.80 2.88 -20.58
N GLN A 85 13.99 1.90 -20.15
CA GLN A 85 13.79 0.67 -20.90
C GLN A 85 13.07 0.94 -22.22
N ARG A 86 12.01 1.73 -22.20
CA ARG A 86 11.27 2.10 -23.43
C ARG A 86 12.17 2.82 -24.45
N GLU A 87 13.05 3.71 -24.01
CA GLU A 87 14.02 4.41 -24.86
C GLU A 87 15.06 3.48 -25.50
N ARG A 88 15.35 2.33 -24.86
CA ARG A 88 16.21 1.28 -25.39
C ARG A 88 15.49 0.30 -26.31
N GLY A 89 14.18 0.48 -26.54
CA GLY A 89 13.36 -0.44 -27.31
C GLY A 89 12.99 -1.73 -26.55
N GLU A 90 13.19 -1.77 -25.23
CA GLU A 90 12.81 -2.89 -24.36
C GLU A 90 11.34 -2.79 -23.97
N LYS A 91 10.76 -3.92 -23.54
CA LYS A 91 9.39 -3.97 -23.02
C LYS A 91 9.27 -3.10 -21.78
N ALA A 92 8.35 -2.14 -21.80
CA ALA A 92 7.99 -1.33 -20.62
C ALA A 92 7.34 -2.22 -19.54
N PHE A 93 8.01 -2.40 -18.41
CA PHE A 93 7.60 -3.37 -17.38
C PHE A 93 6.41 -2.89 -16.54
N LEU A 94 6.06 -1.61 -16.60
CA LEU A 94 4.86 -1.07 -15.94
C LEU A 94 3.60 -1.17 -16.80
N ASP A 95 3.73 -1.47 -18.10
CA ASP A 95 2.57 -1.63 -18.98
C ASP A 95 1.78 -2.89 -18.57
N GLY A 96 0.49 -2.72 -18.33
CA GLY A 96 -0.39 -3.79 -17.86
C GLY A 96 -0.26 -4.12 -16.37
N LYS A 97 0.50 -3.34 -15.58
CA LYS A 97 0.62 -3.50 -14.12
C LYS A 97 -0.20 -2.45 -13.39
N MET A 98 -0.87 -2.86 -12.31
CA MET A 98 -1.55 -1.95 -11.40
C MET A 98 -0.53 -1.21 -10.54
N LEU A 99 -0.69 0.10 -10.41
CA LEU A 99 0.11 0.94 -9.54
C LEU A 99 -0.79 1.50 -8.43
N VAL A 100 -0.52 1.11 -7.20
CA VAL A 100 -1.25 1.54 -6.02
C VAL A 100 -0.34 2.42 -5.18
N GLY A 101 -0.78 3.64 -4.93
CA GLY A 101 0.03 4.63 -4.22
C GLY A 101 -0.33 4.72 -2.74
N THR A 102 0.67 4.63 -1.89
CA THR A 102 0.53 4.73 -0.44
C THR A 102 0.30 6.17 -0.01
N VAL A 103 -0.73 6.43 0.81
CA VAL A 103 -1.03 7.78 1.32
C VAL A 103 -0.54 8.02 2.75
N ASN A 104 -0.33 6.98 3.55
CA ASN A 104 0.17 7.13 4.92
C ASN A 104 1.39 6.24 5.21
N ARG A 105 2.42 6.81 5.78
CA ARG A 105 3.61 6.15 6.38
C ARG A 105 4.24 7.05 7.45
N GLY A 106 3.42 7.89 8.12
CA GLY A 106 3.88 8.81 9.14
C GLY A 106 4.18 8.14 10.49
N GLY A 107 3.50 7.04 10.81
CA GLY A 107 3.74 6.25 12.02
C GLY A 107 4.99 5.38 11.86
N LEU A 108 6.16 5.94 12.22
CA LEU A 108 7.45 5.26 12.06
C LEU A 108 7.61 4.14 13.09
N LYS A 109 8.14 3.00 12.65
CA LYS A 109 8.35 1.84 13.52
C LYS A 109 9.26 2.17 14.72
N ASN A 110 8.87 1.69 15.88
CA ASN A 110 9.56 1.89 17.16
C ASN A 110 9.66 3.35 17.64
N THR A 111 8.83 4.25 17.12
CA THR A 111 8.71 5.61 17.66
C THR A 111 7.51 5.71 18.62
N VAL A 112 7.53 6.72 19.50
CA VAL A 112 6.44 6.96 20.46
C VAL A 112 5.12 7.35 19.78
N TRP A 113 5.16 7.75 18.50
CA TRP A 113 3.98 8.08 17.68
C TRP A 113 3.68 7.02 16.61
N GLU A 114 4.22 5.80 16.73
CA GLU A 114 4.00 4.74 15.73
C GLU A 114 2.51 4.49 15.43
N MET A 115 1.65 4.65 16.45
CA MET A 115 0.20 4.50 16.30
C MET A 115 -0.48 5.67 15.60
N ASP A 116 0.13 6.85 15.55
CA ASP A 116 -0.38 8.01 14.80
C ASP A 116 0.17 7.97 13.37
N ASP A 117 -0.36 7.06 12.56
CA ASP A 117 0.09 6.85 11.17
C ASP A 117 -0.62 7.84 10.23
N MET A 118 -0.25 9.11 10.36
CA MET A 118 -0.81 10.21 9.60
C MET A 118 -0.50 10.10 8.09
N PRO A 119 -1.34 10.65 7.21
CA PRO A 119 -1.04 10.81 5.79
C PRO A 119 0.24 11.64 5.61
N SER A 120 1.23 11.06 4.96
CA SER A 120 2.57 11.65 4.78
C SER A 120 3.22 11.34 3.43
N CYS A 121 2.48 10.63 2.55
CA CYS A 121 2.94 10.25 1.23
C CYS A 121 2.09 10.90 0.13
N TYR A 122 1.43 10.12 -0.72
CA TYR A 122 0.58 10.66 -1.77
C TYR A 122 -0.69 11.33 -1.24
N THR A 123 -1.11 12.40 -1.90
CA THR A 123 -2.52 12.83 -1.88
C THR A 123 -3.28 12.07 -2.97
N VAL A 124 -4.59 11.88 -2.80
CA VAL A 124 -5.42 11.22 -3.81
C VAL A 124 -5.40 11.99 -5.14
N ASP A 125 -5.40 13.32 -5.11
CA ASP A 125 -5.29 14.15 -6.32
C ASP A 125 -3.99 13.87 -7.09
N ARG A 126 -2.87 13.67 -6.38
CA ARG A 126 -1.60 13.31 -7.04
C ARG A 126 -1.67 11.92 -7.67
N LEU A 127 -2.36 10.97 -7.04
CA LEU A 127 -2.57 9.63 -7.61
C LEU A 127 -3.40 9.71 -8.90
N VAL A 128 -4.45 10.50 -8.92
CA VAL A 128 -5.25 10.77 -10.14
C VAL A 128 -4.37 11.36 -11.24
N LYS A 129 -3.59 12.40 -10.92
CA LYS A 129 -2.69 13.06 -11.88
C LYS A 129 -1.65 12.11 -12.48
N LEU A 130 -1.14 11.18 -11.68
CA LEU A 130 -0.21 10.13 -12.12
C LEU A 130 -0.91 8.91 -12.72
N ARG A 131 -2.22 8.95 -12.91
CA ARG A 131 -3.02 7.86 -13.47
C ARG A 131 -2.79 6.52 -12.73
N MET A 132 -2.63 6.60 -11.40
CA MET A 132 -2.52 5.41 -10.56
C MET A 132 -3.82 4.61 -10.58
N ASP A 133 -3.75 3.35 -10.20
CA ASP A 133 -4.86 2.40 -10.29
C ASP A 133 -5.57 2.18 -8.96
N GLY A 134 -4.99 2.67 -7.87
CA GLY A 134 -5.59 2.58 -6.55
C GLY A 134 -4.85 3.39 -5.48
N VAL A 135 -5.48 3.47 -4.34
CA VAL A 135 -5.00 4.13 -3.12
C VAL A 135 -4.66 3.06 -2.09
N LYS A 136 -3.48 3.12 -1.45
CA LYS A 136 -3.14 2.27 -0.30
C LYS A 136 -3.22 3.07 0.99
N PHE A 137 -3.87 2.49 1.99
CA PHE A 137 -3.87 2.99 3.36
C PHE A 137 -3.57 1.84 4.34
N MET A 138 -2.71 2.08 5.34
CA MET A 138 -2.51 1.15 6.43
C MET A 138 -3.14 1.69 7.71
N ILE A 139 -3.94 0.87 8.39
CA ILE A 139 -4.50 1.20 9.70
C ILE A 139 -3.99 0.24 10.77
N ARG A 140 -3.51 0.79 11.88
CA ARG A 140 -3.27 0.06 13.11
C ARG A 140 -4.36 0.40 14.11
N LEU A 141 -5.03 -0.62 14.60
CA LEU A 141 -6.06 -0.49 15.61
C LEU A 141 -5.60 -1.14 16.92
N ASN A 142 -5.47 -0.32 17.94
CA ASN A 142 -5.30 -0.76 19.33
C ASN A 142 -6.39 -0.09 20.18
N PRO A 143 -7.41 -0.84 20.65
CA PRO A 143 -8.50 -0.25 21.44
C PRO A 143 -8.07 0.41 22.75
N MET A 144 -6.87 0.08 23.25
CA MET A 144 -6.32 0.64 24.49
C MET A 144 -5.39 1.84 24.24
N ASP A 145 -5.18 2.23 22.98
CA ASP A 145 -4.35 3.38 22.62
C ASP A 145 -5.22 4.45 21.94
N GLU A 146 -5.35 5.60 22.57
CA GLU A 146 -6.22 6.68 22.09
C GLU A 146 -5.81 7.24 20.72
N ARG A 147 -4.56 7.01 20.29
CA ARG A 147 -4.08 7.43 18.96
C ARG A 147 -4.75 6.66 17.83
N SER A 148 -5.34 5.49 18.13
CA SER A 148 -6.15 4.75 17.17
C SER A 148 -7.31 5.58 16.59
N LYS A 149 -7.86 6.52 17.35
CA LYS A 149 -8.92 7.43 16.86
C LYS A 149 -8.44 8.31 15.69
N TYR A 150 -7.17 8.70 15.68
CA TYR A 150 -6.61 9.51 14.57
C TYR A 150 -6.45 8.66 13.31
N THR A 151 -5.92 7.44 13.43
CA THR A 151 -5.76 6.53 12.30
C THR A 151 -7.12 6.15 11.69
N VAL A 152 -8.13 5.90 12.53
CA VAL A 152 -9.51 5.67 12.07
C VAL A 152 -10.05 6.85 11.27
N ARG A 153 -9.86 8.09 11.77
CA ARG A 153 -10.28 9.30 11.06
C ARG A 153 -9.55 9.46 9.73
N TYR A 154 -8.22 9.34 9.70
CA TYR A 154 -7.42 9.45 8.47
C TYR A 154 -7.81 8.40 7.44
N CYS A 155 -8.07 7.17 7.88
CA CYS A 155 -8.54 6.11 6.99
C CYS A 155 -9.91 6.45 6.38
N ALA A 156 -10.86 6.93 7.18
CA ALA A 156 -12.17 7.32 6.68
C ALA A 156 -12.08 8.49 5.67
N GLU A 157 -11.23 9.49 5.95
CA GLU A 157 -10.95 10.59 5.02
C GLU A 157 -10.34 10.10 3.70
N ALA A 158 -9.37 9.16 3.77
CA ALA A 158 -8.76 8.55 2.58
C ALA A 158 -9.76 7.72 1.76
N VAL A 159 -10.65 6.96 2.42
CA VAL A 159 -11.73 6.21 1.76
C VAL A 159 -12.64 7.16 0.99
N ASN A 160 -13.10 8.25 1.62
CA ASN A 160 -13.98 9.21 0.97
C ASN A 160 -13.30 9.96 -0.20
N ALA A 161 -12.00 10.28 -0.06
CA ALA A 161 -11.24 10.92 -1.12
C ALA A 161 -11.03 9.97 -2.31
N ALA A 162 -10.69 8.70 -2.06
CA ALA A 162 -10.55 7.67 -3.09
C ALA A 162 -11.87 7.46 -3.85
N GLU A 163 -12.98 7.38 -3.10
CA GLU A 163 -14.33 7.27 -3.68
C GLU A 163 -14.65 8.45 -4.59
N SER A 164 -14.43 9.67 -4.12
CA SER A 164 -14.70 10.90 -4.89
C SER A 164 -13.86 10.96 -6.18
N ALA A 165 -12.67 10.36 -6.17
CA ALA A 165 -11.78 10.25 -7.31
C ALA A 165 -12.06 9.05 -8.23
N GLY A 166 -12.99 8.18 -7.86
CA GLY A 166 -13.30 6.95 -8.61
C GLY A 166 -12.19 5.89 -8.55
N LEU A 167 -11.33 5.93 -7.52
CA LEU A 167 -10.25 4.97 -7.31
C LEU A 167 -10.64 3.94 -6.26
N PRO A 168 -10.30 2.65 -6.46
CA PRO A 168 -10.36 1.67 -5.37
C PRO A 168 -9.35 2.02 -4.29
N ILE A 169 -9.66 1.61 -3.05
CA ILE A 169 -8.75 1.74 -1.92
C ILE A 169 -8.43 0.38 -1.31
N PHE A 170 -7.15 0.10 -1.12
CA PHE A 170 -6.59 -1.08 -0.50
C PHE A 170 -6.20 -0.71 0.93
N ILE A 171 -6.82 -1.36 1.92
CA ILE A 171 -6.66 -1.01 3.33
C ILE A 171 -6.00 -2.17 4.05
N GLU A 172 -4.73 -1.99 4.41
CA GLU A 172 -4.00 -2.94 5.24
C GLU A 172 -4.44 -2.77 6.72
N ALA A 173 -5.23 -3.72 7.18
CA ALA A 173 -5.91 -3.67 8.46
C ALA A 173 -5.15 -4.49 9.52
N LEU A 174 -4.50 -3.83 10.48
CA LEU A 174 -3.69 -4.44 11.51
C LEU A 174 -4.30 -4.21 12.90
N TYR A 175 -4.59 -5.30 13.62
CA TYR A 175 -4.88 -5.24 15.05
C TYR A 175 -3.57 -5.37 15.82
N VAL A 176 -3.30 -4.44 16.74
CA VAL A 176 -2.04 -4.42 17.50
C VAL A 176 -2.29 -4.26 18.99
N GLU A 177 -1.40 -4.81 19.78
CA GLU A 177 -1.39 -4.63 21.24
C GLU A 177 -0.09 -3.96 21.68
N THR A 178 -0.16 -3.16 22.73
CA THR A 178 1.01 -2.54 23.36
C THR A 178 1.82 -3.58 24.12
N THR A 179 3.14 -3.55 23.95
CA THR A 179 4.10 -4.34 24.71
C THR A 179 5.08 -3.41 25.43
N GLU A 180 5.96 -3.96 26.24
CA GLU A 180 7.00 -3.19 26.93
C GLU A 180 7.95 -2.45 25.96
N THR A 181 8.13 -2.98 24.75
CA THR A 181 9.09 -2.47 23.75
C THR A 181 8.45 -1.87 22.49
N GLY A 182 7.12 -1.67 22.49
CA GLY A 182 6.40 -1.13 21.33
C GLY A 182 5.06 -1.81 21.10
N PHE A 183 4.82 -2.25 19.87
CA PHE A 183 3.55 -2.87 19.49
C PHE A 183 3.77 -4.24 18.84
N THR A 184 2.88 -5.18 19.16
CA THR A 184 2.84 -6.51 18.54
C THR A 184 1.57 -6.67 17.74
N MET A 185 1.70 -7.13 16.50
CA MET A 185 0.57 -7.45 15.63
C MET A 185 -0.09 -8.75 16.08
N LYS A 186 -1.41 -8.73 16.18
CA LYS A 186 -2.24 -9.90 16.46
C LYS A 186 -2.72 -10.50 15.15
N THR A 187 -2.58 -11.81 15.04
CA THR A 187 -2.99 -12.56 13.83
C THR A 187 -4.03 -13.64 14.14
N ASP A 188 -4.58 -13.67 15.37
CA ASP A 188 -5.68 -14.56 15.71
C ASP A 188 -6.99 -14.11 15.05
N SER A 189 -7.88 -15.05 14.78
CA SER A 189 -9.12 -14.81 14.04
C SER A 189 -10.03 -13.79 14.71
N GLU A 190 -10.08 -13.74 16.05
CA GLU A 190 -10.90 -12.76 16.78
C GLU A 190 -10.41 -11.33 16.54
N SER A 191 -9.10 -11.10 16.65
CA SER A 191 -8.48 -9.79 16.42
C SER A 191 -8.65 -9.34 14.96
N LEU A 192 -8.46 -10.24 14.01
CA LEU A 192 -8.64 -9.95 12.59
C LEU A 192 -10.10 -9.63 12.25
N CYS A 193 -11.07 -10.38 12.77
CA CYS A 193 -12.50 -10.07 12.57
C CYS A 193 -12.86 -8.67 13.11
N LYS A 194 -12.31 -8.28 14.27
CA LYS A 194 -12.55 -6.95 14.83
C LYS A 194 -12.05 -5.84 13.91
N VAL A 195 -10.82 -5.93 13.43
CA VAL A 195 -10.27 -4.87 12.58
C VAL A 195 -10.93 -4.84 11.20
N VAL A 196 -11.26 -5.99 10.62
CA VAL A 196 -12.00 -6.11 9.36
C VAL A 196 -13.39 -5.46 9.48
N GLY A 197 -14.11 -5.72 10.58
CA GLY A 197 -15.41 -5.12 10.83
C GLY A 197 -15.34 -3.58 10.93
N VAL A 198 -14.34 -3.05 11.63
CA VAL A 198 -14.13 -1.60 11.73
C VAL A 198 -13.83 -1.01 10.35
N VAL A 199 -12.87 -1.58 9.62
CA VAL A 199 -12.43 -1.07 8.32
C VAL A 199 -13.55 -1.15 7.27
N GLY A 200 -14.31 -2.24 7.27
CA GLY A 200 -15.46 -2.42 6.40
C GLY A 200 -16.49 -1.29 6.52
N ALA A 201 -16.64 -0.73 7.73
CA ALA A 201 -17.62 0.32 8.03
C ALA A 201 -17.11 1.76 7.76
N LEU A 202 -15.81 1.97 7.49
CA LEU A 202 -15.27 3.33 7.28
C LEU A 202 -15.68 3.94 5.94
N GLY A 203 -15.87 5.26 5.93
CA GLY A 203 -16.26 6.02 4.75
C GLY A 203 -17.74 5.88 4.37
N CYS A 204 -18.13 6.52 3.27
CA CYS A 204 -19.53 6.63 2.86
C CYS A 204 -20.05 5.44 2.06
N ARG A 205 -19.17 4.58 1.53
CA ARG A 205 -19.51 3.37 0.76
C ARG A 205 -18.67 2.15 1.15
N ALA A 206 -19.22 0.97 0.91
CA ALA A 206 -18.48 -0.29 0.99
C ALA A 206 -17.82 -0.65 -0.35
N SER A 207 -18.42 -0.25 -1.48
CA SER A 207 -17.90 -0.56 -2.82
C SER A 207 -16.54 0.10 -3.07
N GLY A 208 -15.64 -0.61 -3.75
CA GLY A 208 -14.30 -0.12 -4.07
C GLY A 208 -13.29 -0.23 -2.94
N LYS A 209 -13.66 -0.80 -1.78
CA LYS A 209 -12.72 -1.15 -0.71
C LYS A 209 -12.21 -2.59 -0.89
N TRP A 210 -10.90 -2.75 -0.74
CA TRP A 210 -10.20 -4.03 -0.63
C TRP A 210 -9.50 -4.05 0.72
N ILE A 211 -9.64 -5.14 1.46
CA ILE A 211 -9.08 -5.23 2.81
C ILE A 211 -7.94 -6.24 2.81
N GLU A 212 -6.79 -5.83 3.29
CA GLU A 212 -5.63 -6.70 3.46
C GLU A 212 -5.47 -7.01 4.95
N VAL A 213 -5.32 -8.28 5.26
CA VAL A 213 -5.06 -8.75 6.63
C VAL A 213 -3.89 -9.73 6.64
N PRO A 214 -3.18 -9.84 7.77
CA PRO A 214 -2.16 -10.87 7.94
C PRO A 214 -2.76 -12.26 7.74
N LEU A 215 -2.04 -13.12 7.02
CA LEU A 215 -2.42 -14.52 6.85
C LEU A 215 -2.38 -15.24 8.20
N ASN A 216 -3.43 -16.02 8.50
CA ASN A 216 -3.47 -16.94 9.62
C ASN A 216 -3.96 -18.34 9.19
N HIS A 217 -3.97 -19.30 10.10
CA HIS A 217 -4.39 -20.67 9.78
C HIS A 217 -5.90 -20.81 9.52
N GLU A 218 -6.70 -19.86 10.02
CA GLU A 218 -8.17 -19.84 9.87
C GLU A 218 -8.62 -18.69 8.94
N TYR A 219 -7.88 -18.45 7.87
CA TYR A 219 -8.08 -17.29 6.98
C TYR A 219 -9.53 -17.11 6.49
N ALA A 220 -10.28 -18.21 6.35
CA ALA A 220 -11.69 -18.15 5.99
C ALA A 220 -12.57 -17.41 7.02
N VAL A 221 -12.14 -17.35 8.30
CA VAL A 221 -12.91 -16.69 9.37
C VAL A 221 -12.89 -15.16 9.22
N PRO A 222 -11.73 -14.48 9.17
CA PRO A 222 -11.71 -13.03 8.96
C PRO A 222 -12.23 -12.61 7.59
N THR A 223 -12.07 -13.42 6.52
CA THR A 223 -12.64 -13.11 5.20
C THR A 223 -14.16 -13.15 5.19
N ALA A 224 -14.80 -13.99 6.02
CA ALA A 224 -16.24 -14.03 6.18
C ALA A 224 -16.81 -12.88 7.04
N ALA A 225 -15.96 -12.09 7.70
CA ALA A 225 -16.39 -10.95 8.52
C ALA A 225 -16.77 -9.70 7.73
N THR A 226 -16.62 -9.73 6.40
CA THR A 226 -16.96 -8.62 5.52
C THR A 226 -17.47 -9.13 4.16
N THR A 227 -18.15 -8.25 3.43
CA THR A 227 -18.50 -8.45 2.00
C THR A 227 -17.53 -7.71 1.07
N CYS A 228 -16.57 -6.96 1.62
CA CYS A 228 -15.48 -6.40 0.82
C CYS A 228 -14.52 -7.52 0.39
N PRO A 229 -13.85 -7.42 -0.76
CA PRO A 229 -12.73 -8.30 -1.10
C PRO A 229 -11.63 -8.25 -0.03
N VAL A 230 -11.06 -9.43 0.33
CA VAL A 230 -10.00 -9.59 1.31
C VAL A 230 -8.83 -10.37 0.69
#